data_98bd887bf9c8225d5d8ee3d0f5dd40e5
#
_entry.id   98bd887bf9c8225d5d8ee3d0f5dd40e5
#
_cell.length_a   1.000
_cell.length_b   1.000
_cell.length_c   1.000
_cell.angle_alpha   90.00
_cell.angle_beta   90.00
_cell.angle_gamma   90.00
#
_symmetry.space_group_name_H-M   'P 1'
#
loop_
_entity.id
_entity.type
_entity.pdbx_description
1 polymer ?
#
loop_
_entity_poly.entity_id
_entity_poly.type
_entity_poly.pdbx_seq_one_letter_code
_entity_poly.pdbx_strand_id
1 'polypeptide(L)'
;RRFRYELVSMSLPDDSALPFSLLQFYATSPYPCSYLPGRDARSQVATPTHLIDAEVYSTLVRRGFRRSGAFTYRPHCINCEACIPVRLPVAELQYSRAQRRAIRNHADLTIRQRPLAFFAEHYALYSRYQNARHAGGGMDEDGHEQYAHFLLQSNVDTRLIEFSDGDAVRMVSIIDVLEDGLSSVYTFYDPDVAGASFGTYNILWQARQCDALDLPYLYLGYWIAESRKMAYKSRFSPIEGLIDGRWQTLDLSDCAP
;
A
#
# COMPACT_ATOMS: atom_id res chain seq x y z
N ARG A 1 -11.73 -20.38 15.03
CA ARG A 1 -12.93 -19.67 15.51
C ARG A 1 -13.27 -18.58 14.51
N ARG A 2 -14.39 -18.75 13.77
CA ARG A 2 -14.94 -17.75 12.83
C ARG A 2 -15.54 -16.63 13.66
N PHE A 3 -15.06 -15.40 13.47
CA PHE A 3 -15.77 -14.20 13.92
C PHE A 3 -16.83 -13.85 12.87
N ARG A 4 -18.09 -14.13 13.20
CA ARG A 4 -19.25 -13.57 12.50
C ARG A 4 -19.52 -12.19 13.07
N TYR A 5 -19.46 -11.17 12.22
CA TYR A 5 -20.07 -9.88 12.51
C TYR A 5 -21.41 -9.83 11.75
N GLU A 6 -22.51 -9.68 12.47
CA GLU A 6 -23.80 -9.39 11.86
C GLU A 6 -23.78 -7.96 11.32
N LEU A 7 -23.91 -7.84 10.01
CA LEU A 7 -24.16 -6.58 9.34
C LEU A 7 -25.65 -6.29 9.41
N VAL A 8 -26.04 -5.31 10.22
CA VAL A 8 -27.35 -4.71 10.16
C VAL A 8 -27.42 -3.89 8.88
N SER A 9 -28.27 -4.31 7.94
CA SER A 9 -28.57 -3.58 6.71
C SER A 9 -29.31 -2.28 7.08
N MET A 10 -28.60 -1.16 7.06
CA MET A 10 -29.19 0.16 6.97
C MET A 10 -29.08 0.63 5.51
N SER A 11 -30.24 0.92 4.92
CA SER A 11 -30.34 1.54 3.60
C SER A 11 -29.58 2.87 3.60
N LEU A 12 -28.54 2.97 2.76
CA LEU A 12 -27.71 4.15 2.62
C LEU A 12 -28.49 5.26 1.88
N PRO A 13 -28.39 6.53 2.33
CA PRO A 13 -28.78 7.67 1.52
C PRO A 13 -27.77 7.89 0.39
N ASP A 14 -28.28 8.49 -0.66
CA ASP A 14 -27.64 8.85 -1.93
C ASP A 14 -26.19 9.35 -1.77
N ASP A 15 -25.27 8.74 -2.54
CA ASP A 15 -23.81 8.81 -2.48
C ASP A 15 -23.19 10.15 -2.95
N SER A 16 -23.95 11.23 -2.93
CA SER A 16 -23.49 12.59 -3.29
C SER A 16 -22.99 13.40 -2.07
N ALA A 17 -22.42 12.77 -1.14
CA ALA A 17 -22.33 13.08 0.24
C ALA A 17 -21.37 14.15 0.72
N LEU A 18 -21.81 14.78 1.73
CA LEU A 18 -21.33 15.94 2.48
C LEU A 18 -19.83 15.97 2.88
N PRO A 19 -19.11 14.89 3.26
CA PRO A 19 -17.71 15.02 3.63
C PRO A 19 -16.78 15.31 2.46
N PHE A 20 -17.03 14.69 1.29
CA PHE A 20 -16.19 14.89 0.11
C PHE A 20 -16.26 16.31 -0.48
N SER A 21 -17.43 16.92 -0.43
CA SER A 21 -17.65 18.30 -0.91
C SER A 21 -16.97 19.36 -0.04
N LEU A 22 -16.58 19.01 1.20
CA LEU A 22 -15.87 19.89 2.13
C LEU A 22 -14.35 19.78 1.98
N LEU A 23 -13.85 18.77 1.27
CA LEU A 23 -12.42 18.64 1.05
C LEU A 23 -11.91 19.68 0.07
N GLN A 24 -10.75 20.21 0.40
CA GLN A 24 -9.97 21.10 -0.46
C GLN A 24 -8.73 20.36 -0.93
N PHE A 25 -8.30 20.67 -2.15
CA PHE A 25 -7.15 20.02 -2.78
C PHE A 25 -6.10 21.05 -3.12
N TYR A 26 -4.91 20.92 -2.54
CA TYR A 26 -3.80 21.84 -2.75
C TYR A 26 -2.63 21.14 -3.41
N ALA A 27 -2.00 21.81 -4.38
CA ALA A 27 -0.75 21.35 -4.96
C ALA A 27 0.44 21.81 -4.10
N THR A 28 1.39 20.92 -3.85
CA THR A 28 2.66 21.27 -3.18
C THR A 28 3.52 22.15 -4.07
N SER A 29 4.53 22.81 -3.50
CA SER A 29 5.67 23.30 -4.28
C SER A 29 6.38 22.13 -4.97
N PRO A 30 7.09 22.38 -6.09
CA PRO A 30 7.91 21.35 -6.72
C PRO A 30 9.00 20.84 -5.77
N TYR A 31 9.31 19.55 -5.89
CA TYR A 31 10.39 18.87 -5.16
C TYR A 31 11.03 17.79 -6.06
N PRO A 32 12.28 17.35 -5.80
CA PRO A 32 12.92 16.33 -6.62
C PRO A 32 12.12 15.03 -6.64
N CYS A 33 11.91 14.45 -7.82
CA CYS A 33 11.20 13.17 -7.95
C CYS A 33 12.02 12.02 -7.38
N SER A 34 11.44 11.25 -6.45
CA SER A 34 12.09 10.10 -5.82
C SER A 34 12.21 8.86 -6.74
N TYR A 35 11.56 8.89 -7.91
CA TYR A 35 11.48 7.76 -8.83
C TYR A 35 12.23 7.97 -10.13
N LEU A 36 12.16 9.17 -10.67
CA LEU A 36 12.73 9.52 -11.97
C LEU A 36 13.77 10.63 -11.79
N PRO A 37 15.08 10.33 -11.89
CA PRO A 37 16.13 11.31 -11.68
C PRO A 37 16.01 12.51 -12.60
N GLY A 38 16.33 13.70 -12.09
CA GLY A 38 16.33 14.94 -12.86
C GLY A 38 14.95 15.49 -13.20
N ARG A 39 13.89 14.96 -12.63
CA ARG A 39 12.51 15.47 -12.77
C ARG A 39 12.02 16.10 -11.48
N ASP A 40 11.20 17.13 -11.61
CA ASP A 40 10.44 17.71 -10.50
C ASP A 40 9.10 17.00 -10.34
N ALA A 41 8.78 16.67 -9.09
CA ALA A 41 7.50 16.14 -8.69
C ALA A 41 6.66 17.22 -7.98
N ARG A 42 5.35 17.05 -8.04
CA ARG A 42 4.37 17.76 -7.23
C ARG A 42 3.31 16.78 -6.77
N SER A 43 2.75 17.02 -5.59
CA SER A 43 1.61 16.25 -5.08
C SER A 43 0.40 17.15 -4.94
N GLN A 44 -0.78 16.60 -5.21
CA GLN A 44 -2.05 17.16 -4.78
C GLN A 44 -2.41 16.52 -3.45
N VAL A 45 -2.65 17.34 -2.42
CA VAL A 45 -2.95 16.91 -1.05
C VAL A 45 -4.41 17.23 -0.74
N ALA A 46 -5.13 16.27 -0.18
CA ALA A 46 -6.49 16.44 0.30
C ALA A 46 -6.48 16.97 1.74
N THR A 47 -7.27 17.99 2.02
CA THR A 47 -7.39 18.66 3.33
C THR A 47 -8.83 19.09 3.62
N PRO A 48 -9.21 19.31 4.89
CA PRO A 48 -8.41 19.04 6.09
C PRO A 48 -8.35 17.55 6.42
N THR A 49 -7.25 17.09 6.99
CA THR A 49 -6.99 15.66 7.23
C THR A 49 -7.97 15.00 8.20
N HIS A 50 -8.55 15.76 9.15
CA HIS A 50 -9.52 15.25 10.13
C HIS A 50 -10.89 14.90 9.53
N LEU A 51 -11.19 15.35 8.30
CA LEU A 51 -12.39 14.95 7.57
C LEU A 51 -12.18 13.71 6.70
N ILE A 52 -10.96 13.19 6.65
CA ILE A 52 -10.63 11.99 5.87
C ILE A 52 -10.72 10.79 6.81
N ASP A 53 -11.91 10.26 6.96
CA ASP A 53 -12.19 8.99 7.62
C ASP A 53 -12.05 7.80 6.64
N ALA A 54 -12.42 6.60 7.05
CA ALA A 54 -12.28 5.39 6.24
C ALA A 54 -13.12 5.41 4.95
N GLU A 55 -14.33 5.97 4.98
CA GLU A 55 -15.23 6.07 3.82
C GLU A 55 -14.71 7.08 2.80
N VAL A 56 -14.39 8.29 3.26
CA VAL A 56 -13.80 9.34 2.42
C VAL A 56 -12.48 8.86 1.82
N TYR A 57 -11.65 8.18 2.61
CA TYR A 57 -10.39 7.65 2.14
C TYR A 57 -10.57 6.56 1.08
N SER A 58 -11.55 5.67 1.24
CA SER A 58 -11.89 4.66 0.22
C SER A 58 -12.23 5.31 -1.12
N THR A 59 -13.03 6.38 -1.08
CA THR A 59 -13.36 7.17 -2.28
C THR A 59 -12.11 7.84 -2.90
N LEU A 60 -11.23 8.39 -2.07
CA LEU A 60 -9.98 8.99 -2.54
C LEU A 60 -9.03 7.96 -3.17
N VAL A 61 -8.90 6.76 -2.59
CA VAL A 61 -8.05 5.69 -3.15
C VAL A 61 -8.57 5.25 -4.52
N ARG A 62 -9.88 5.11 -4.71
CA ARG A 62 -10.49 4.83 -6.01
C ARG A 62 -10.15 5.91 -7.07
N ARG A 63 -9.88 7.14 -6.63
CA ARG A 63 -9.45 8.27 -7.48
C ARG A 63 -7.92 8.45 -7.56
N GLY A 64 -7.16 7.42 -7.16
CA GLY A 64 -5.71 7.38 -7.29
C GLY A 64 -4.93 8.06 -6.16
N PHE A 65 -5.58 8.41 -5.05
CA PHE A 65 -4.87 8.91 -3.87
C PHE A 65 -4.25 7.77 -3.06
N ARG A 66 -3.23 8.13 -2.29
CA ARG A 66 -2.58 7.33 -1.25
C ARG A 66 -2.38 8.17 0.00
N ARG A 67 -1.94 7.53 1.09
CA ARG A 67 -1.54 8.26 2.27
C ARG A 67 -0.09 8.01 2.68
N SER A 68 0.45 8.97 3.42
CA SER A 68 1.70 8.89 4.15
C SER A 68 1.44 9.48 5.55
N GLY A 69 1.40 8.64 6.58
CA GLY A 69 0.85 9.05 7.87
C GLY A 69 -0.60 9.53 7.73
N ALA A 70 -0.89 10.70 8.29
CA ALA A 70 -2.20 11.34 8.20
C ALA A 70 -2.45 12.09 6.86
N PHE A 71 -1.41 12.25 6.02
CA PHE A 71 -1.54 13.01 4.76
C PHE A 71 -2.01 12.12 3.62
N THR A 72 -3.11 12.52 2.97
CA THR A 72 -3.64 11.86 1.78
C THR A 72 -3.31 12.67 0.54
N TYR A 73 -2.67 12.05 -0.44
CA TYR A 73 -2.11 12.71 -1.61
C TYR A 73 -2.13 11.85 -2.86
N ARG A 74 -1.99 12.51 -4.01
CA ARG A 74 -1.65 11.86 -5.29
C ARG A 74 -0.63 12.68 -6.08
N PRO A 75 0.13 12.08 -7.01
CA PRO A 75 0.98 12.82 -7.94
C PRO A 75 0.17 13.83 -8.75
N HIS A 76 0.74 15.02 -8.93
CA HIS A 76 0.16 16.11 -9.71
C HIS A 76 1.26 16.93 -10.39
N CYS A 77 2.12 16.23 -11.13
CA CYS A 77 3.26 16.82 -11.80
C CYS A 77 2.82 17.56 -13.07
N ILE A 78 3.45 18.70 -13.39
CA ILE A 78 3.04 19.56 -14.51
C ILE A 78 3.29 18.88 -15.88
N ASN A 79 4.43 18.17 -16.00
CA ASN A 79 4.87 17.59 -17.28
C ASN A 79 5.15 16.07 -17.16
N CYS A 80 4.45 15.35 -16.27
CA CYS A 80 4.70 13.95 -16.07
C CYS A 80 3.47 13.23 -15.53
N GLU A 81 3.05 12.15 -16.19
CA GLU A 81 1.93 11.28 -15.81
C GLU A 81 2.40 9.82 -15.60
N ALA A 82 3.70 9.62 -15.36
CA ALA A 82 4.29 8.28 -15.25
C ALA A 82 3.80 7.46 -14.04
N CYS A 83 3.24 8.11 -13.00
CA CYS A 83 2.77 7.45 -11.78
C CYS A 83 1.33 6.93 -11.98
N ILE A 84 1.19 5.71 -12.43
CA ILE A 84 -0.11 5.06 -12.64
C ILE A 84 -0.55 4.39 -11.35
N PRO A 85 -1.71 4.78 -10.73
CA PRO A 85 -2.28 4.01 -9.63
C PRO A 85 -2.66 2.61 -10.11
N VAL A 86 -2.29 1.57 -9.35
CA VAL A 86 -2.56 0.18 -9.76
C VAL A 86 -3.21 -0.61 -8.63
N ARG A 87 -4.07 -1.57 -9.04
CA ARG A 87 -4.73 -2.54 -8.16
C ARG A 87 -4.80 -3.92 -8.81
N LEU A 88 -5.01 -4.93 -7.99
CA LEU A 88 -5.22 -6.31 -8.43
C LEU A 88 -6.69 -6.70 -8.22
N PRO A 89 -7.42 -7.14 -9.24
CA PRO A 89 -8.72 -7.81 -9.07
C PRO A 89 -8.46 -9.22 -8.51
N VAL A 90 -8.70 -9.43 -7.21
CA VAL A 90 -8.17 -10.60 -6.48
C VAL A 90 -8.80 -11.91 -6.92
N ALA A 91 -10.07 -11.91 -7.30
CA ALA A 91 -10.78 -13.10 -7.78
C ALA A 91 -10.21 -13.66 -9.10
N GLU A 92 -9.58 -12.79 -9.91
CA GLU A 92 -9.02 -13.15 -11.21
C GLU A 92 -7.51 -13.44 -11.17
N LEU A 93 -6.88 -13.27 -9.99
CA LEU A 93 -5.44 -13.29 -9.85
C LEU A 93 -4.83 -14.66 -10.16
N GLN A 94 -3.91 -14.70 -11.12
CA GLN A 94 -3.23 -15.90 -11.57
C GLN A 94 -1.86 -16.02 -10.91
N TYR A 95 -1.64 -17.11 -10.17
CA TYR A 95 -0.39 -17.32 -9.48
C TYR A 95 0.65 -18.04 -10.35
N SER A 96 1.80 -17.41 -10.56
CA SER A 96 2.95 -18.03 -11.21
C SER A 96 3.56 -19.14 -10.34
N ARG A 97 4.44 -19.96 -10.93
CA ARG A 97 5.20 -21.00 -10.17
C ARG A 97 6.04 -20.39 -9.05
N ALA A 98 6.67 -19.23 -9.30
CA ALA A 98 7.49 -18.52 -8.32
C ALA A 98 6.64 -18.01 -7.15
N GLN A 99 5.46 -17.45 -7.44
CA GLN A 99 4.52 -16.97 -6.43
C GLN A 99 3.98 -18.12 -5.56
N ARG A 100 3.59 -19.24 -6.17
CA ARG A 100 3.19 -20.43 -5.42
C ARG A 100 4.33 -20.99 -4.54
N ARG A 101 5.57 -20.89 -4.99
CA ARG A 101 6.74 -21.26 -4.17
C ARG A 101 6.90 -20.30 -2.98
N ALA A 102 6.78 -18.98 -3.20
CA ALA A 102 6.86 -17.98 -2.12
C ALA A 102 5.81 -18.25 -1.03
N ILE A 103 4.58 -18.58 -1.44
CA ILE A 103 3.52 -18.96 -0.49
C ILE A 103 3.91 -20.19 0.35
N ARG A 104 4.43 -21.24 -0.29
CA ARG A 104 4.83 -22.48 0.43
C ARG A 104 6.00 -22.25 1.37
N ASN A 105 6.97 -21.44 0.96
CA ASN A 105 8.17 -21.16 1.75
C ASN A 105 7.88 -20.38 3.03
N HIS A 106 6.73 -19.74 3.12
CA HIS A 106 6.32 -18.92 4.27
C HIS A 106 5.02 -19.43 4.92
N ALA A 107 4.65 -20.69 4.66
CA ALA A 107 3.44 -21.28 5.21
C ALA A 107 3.47 -21.39 6.76
N ASP A 108 4.67 -21.51 7.33
CA ASP A 108 4.90 -21.72 8.77
C ASP A 108 5.04 -20.40 9.56
N LEU A 109 4.99 -19.24 8.89
CA LEU A 109 5.03 -17.97 9.59
C LEU A 109 3.81 -17.79 10.48
N THR A 110 4.05 -17.38 11.71
CA THR A 110 2.99 -16.92 12.61
C THR A 110 2.61 -15.49 12.22
N ILE A 111 1.30 -15.27 12.01
CA ILE A 111 0.77 -13.98 11.56
C ILE A 111 -0.14 -13.42 12.64
N ARG A 112 0.13 -12.21 13.09
CA ARG A 112 -0.61 -11.52 14.15
C ARG A 112 -0.95 -10.10 13.76
N GLN A 113 -2.18 -9.68 14.00
CA GLN A 113 -2.51 -8.26 14.03
C GLN A 113 -2.07 -7.70 15.38
N ARG A 114 -1.28 -6.63 15.32
CA ARG A 114 -0.79 -5.90 16.50
C ARG A 114 -1.49 -4.54 16.60
N PRO A 115 -1.56 -3.95 17.78
CA PRO A 115 -1.94 -2.54 17.89
C PRO A 115 -1.09 -1.65 16.99
N LEU A 116 -1.68 -0.59 16.43
CA LEU A 116 -0.93 0.41 15.68
C LEU A 116 -0.15 1.30 16.65
N ALA A 117 0.98 0.77 17.12
CA ALA A 117 1.82 1.37 18.15
C ALA A 117 3.30 1.09 17.88
N PHE A 118 4.16 1.81 18.58
CA PHE A 118 5.60 1.62 18.50
C PHE A 118 6.02 0.32 19.21
N PHE A 119 6.81 -0.51 18.49
CA PHE A 119 7.50 -1.68 19.02
C PHE A 119 8.98 -1.56 18.65
N ALA A 120 9.87 -1.72 19.63
CA ALA A 120 11.32 -1.57 19.42
C ALA A 120 11.87 -2.57 18.38
N GLU A 121 11.37 -3.82 18.38
CA GLU A 121 11.73 -4.83 17.40
C GLU A 121 11.28 -4.48 15.97
N HIS A 122 10.10 -3.87 15.81
CA HIS A 122 9.63 -3.42 14.49
C HIS A 122 10.50 -2.26 13.96
N TYR A 123 10.85 -1.31 14.83
CA TYR A 123 11.71 -0.21 14.43
C TYR A 123 13.13 -0.69 14.09
N ALA A 124 13.68 -1.64 14.84
CA ALA A 124 14.99 -2.23 14.52
C ALA A 124 14.98 -2.93 13.16
N LEU A 125 13.90 -3.67 12.84
CA LEU A 125 13.69 -4.30 11.54
C LEU A 125 13.55 -3.26 10.43
N TYR A 126 12.76 -2.19 10.65
CA TYR A 126 12.59 -1.08 9.72
C TYR A 126 13.93 -0.43 9.37
N SER A 127 14.74 -0.09 10.37
CA SER A 127 16.04 0.55 10.17
C SER A 127 17.00 -0.34 9.38
N ARG A 128 17.08 -1.65 9.66
CA ARG A 128 17.86 -2.60 8.85
C ARG A 128 17.38 -2.68 7.41
N TYR A 129 16.06 -2.73 7.21
CA TYR A 129 15.46 -2.77 5.88
C TYR A 129 15.75 -1.49 5.09
N GLN A 130 15.62 -0.31 5.70
CA GLN A 130 15.92 0.98 5.06
C GLN A 130 17.37 1.04 4.61
N ASN A 131 18.30 0.73 5.51
CA ASN A 131 19.73 0.73 5.21
C ASN A 131 20.08 -0.23 4.06
N ALA A 132 19.44 -1.40 3.99
CA ALA A 132 19.73 -2.41 2.97
C ALA A 132 19.09 -2.10 1.60
N ARG A 133 17.92 -1.44 1.57
CA ARG A 133 17.10 -1.30 0.35
C ARG A 133 16.96 0.13 -0.14
N HIS A 134 17.16 1.12 0.72
CA HIS A 134 16.87 2.52 0.46
C HIS A 134 18.00 3.47 0.90
N ALA A 135 19.21 2.96 1.07
CA ALA A 135 20.38 3.77 1.43
C ALA A 135 20.50 5.01 0.52
N GLY A 136 20.68 6.19 1.13
CA GLY A 136 20.71 7.48 0.43
C GLY A 136 19.35 7.98 -0.06
N GLY A 137 18.25 7.34 0.30
CA GLY A 137 16.87 7.73 -0.08
C GLY A 137 16.20 8.71 0.88
N GLY A 138 16.90 9.14 1.93
CA GLY A 138 16.40 10.08 2.96
C GLY A 138 15.59 9.41 4.08
N MET A 139 15.03 8.23 3.85
CA MET A 139 14.31 7.46 4.89
C MET A 139 15.24 6.57 5.71
N ASP A 140 16.48 6.44 5.32
CA ASP A 140 17.54 5.73 6.06
C ASP A 140 18.05 6.50 7.29
N GLU A 141 17.78 7.81 7.32
CA GLU A 141 18.06 8.70 8.45
C GLU A 141 16.84 8.92 9.38
N ASP A 142 15.71 8.24 9.10
CA ASP A 142 14.47 8.39 9.87
C ASP A 142 14.68 7.99 11.34
N GLY A 143 14.47 8.95 12.24
CA GLY A 143 14.38 8.71 13.67
C GLY A 143 13.05 8.07 14.08
N HIS A 144 12.91 7.75 15.37
CA HIS A 144 11.68 7.17 15.92
C HIS A 144 10.43 8.02 15.62
N GLU A 145 10.56 9.34 15.64
CA GLU A 145 9.45 10.25 15.38
C GLU A 145 8.97 10.18 13.93
N GLN A 146 9.91 10.22 12.97
CA GLN A 146 9.58 10.10 11.55
C GLN A 146 8.93 8.73 11.22
N TYR A 147 9.49 7.65 11.80
CA TYR A 147 8.89 6.31 11.69
C TYR A 147 7.45 6.30 12.22
N ALA A 148 7.21 6.87 13.40
CA ALA A 148 5.89 6.93 14.01
C ALA A 148 4.93 7.81 13.20
N HIS A 149 5.35 8.97 12.75
CA HIS A 149 4.55 9.85 11.89
C HIS A 149 4.18 9.20 10.57
N PHE A 150 5.12 8.50 9.95
CA PHE A 150 4.91 7.88 8.65
C PHE A 150 4.02 6.64 8.71
N LEU A 151 4.23 5.75 9.69
CA LEU A 151 3.61 4.42 9.71
C LEU A 151 2.52 4.25 10.75
N LEU A 152 2.63 4.94 11.91
CA LEU A 152 1.78 4.67 13.07
C LEU A 152 0.68 5.73 13.28
N GLN A 153 0.71 6.83 12.53
CA GLN A 153 -0.39 7.81 12.53
C GLN A 153 -1.38 7.50 11.41
N SER A 154 -2.66 7.42 11.77
CA SER A 154 -3.71 7.15 10.82
C SER A 154 -5.07 7.65 11.33
N ASN A 155 -5.88 8.19 10.41
CA ASN A 155 -7.28 8.57 10.67
C ASN A 155 -8.25 7.55 10.04
N VAL A 156 -7.74 6.45 9.47
CA VAL A 156 -8.52 5.44 8.73
C VAL A 156 -8.36 4.06 9.36
N ASP A 157 -9.12 3.06 8.91
CA ASP A 157 -8.99 1.68 9.41
C ASP A 157 -7.66 1.07 8.96
N THR A 158 -6.62 1.31 9.76
CA THR A 158 -5.27 0.84 9.53
C THR A 158 -4.96 -0.35 10.41
N ARG A 159 -4.34 -1.37 9.83
CA ARG A 159 -3.90 -2.58 10.52
C ARG A 159 -2.40 -2.75 10.39
N LEU A 160 -1.76 -3.05 11.51
CA LEU A 160 -0.38 -3.47 11.58
C LEU A 160 -0.34 -4.99 11.69
N ILE A 161 0.28 -5.64 10.71
CA ILE A 161 0.39 -7.10 10.64
C ILE A 161 1.86 -7.50 10.81
N GLU A 162 2.11 -8.32 11.81
CA GLU A 162 3.41 -8.89 12.12
C GLU A 162 3.48 -10.33 11.62
N PHE A 163 4.60 -10.66 10.99
CA PHE A 163 4.92 -12.03 10.55
C PHE A 163 6.20 -12.47 11.25
N SER A 164 6.13 -13.55 11.99
CA SER A 164 7.25 -14.06 12.79
C SER A 164 7.54 -15.54 12.52
N ASP A 165 8.81 -15.90 12.69
CA ASP A 165 9.32 -17.26 12.67
C ASP A 165 9.91 -17.53 14.08
N GLY A 166 9.20 -18.30 14.89
CA GLY A 166 9.45 -18.34 16.33
C GLY A 166 9.35 -16.95 16.95
N ASP A 167 10.39 -16.54 17.65
CA ASP A 167 10.48 -15.21 18.29
C ASP A 167 11.01 -14.11 17.36
N ALA A 168 11.45 -14.46 16.16
CA ALA A 168 12.04 -13.50 15.23
C ALA A 168 10.98 -12.85 14.34
N VAL A 169 10.82 -11.53 14.42
CA VAL A 169 9.99 -10.77 13.48
C VAL A 169 10.67 -10.74 12.12
N ARG A 170 10.02 -11.33 11.10
CA ARG A 170 10.54 -11.41 9.72
C ARG A 170 9.99 -10.34 8.81
N MET A 171 8.77 -9.89 9.05
CA MET A 171 8.13 -8.89 8.20
C MET A 171 7.04 -8.17 8.99
N VAL A 172 6.87 -6.89 8.69
CA VAL A 172 5.74 -6.07 9.15
C VAL A 172 5.08 -5.42 7.95
N SER A 173 3.75 -5.47 7.91
CA SER A 173 2.94 -4.87 6.86
C SER A 173 1.91 -3.91 7.46
N ILE A 174 1.87 -2.70 6.93
CA ILE A 174 0.84 -1.70 7.22
C ILE A 174 -0.14 -1.72 6.07
N ILE A 175 -1.40 -1.99 6.39
CA ILE A 175 -2.49 -2.05 5.40
C ILE A 175 -3.66 -1.20 5.88
N ASP A 176 -4.38 -0.62 4.94
CA ASP A 176 -5.66 0.04 5.22
C ASP A 176 -6.81 -0.79 4.66
N VAL A 177 -7.88 -0.89 5.44
CA VAL A 177 -9.13 -1.52 5.01
C VAL A 177 -10.01 -0.45 4.35
N LEU A 178 -10.42 -0.74 3.13
CA LEU A 178 -11.29 0.10 2.31
C LEU A 178 -12.65 -0.59 2.14
N GLU A 179 -13.65 0.13 1.64
CA GLU A 179 -14.97 -0.43 1.34
C GLU A 179 -14.91 -1.55 0.28
N ASP A 180 -14.01 -1.44 -0.68
CA ASP A 180 -13.91 -2.34 -1.82
C ASP A 180 -12.55 -3.05 -1.94
N GLY A 181 -11.71 -2.98 -0.91
CA GLY A 181 -10.40 -3.59 -1.00
C GLY A 181 -9.49 -3.37 0.20
N LEU A 182 -8.26 -3.83 0.07
CA LEU A 182 -7.17 -3.46 0.95
C LEU A 182 -6.21 -2.53 0.20
N SER A 183 -5.63 -1.56 0.93
CA SER A 183 -4.54 -0.74 0.43
C SER A 183 -3.23 -1.16 1.08
N SER A 184 -2.26 -1.59 0.27
CA SER A 184 -0.91 -1.90 0.71
C SER A 184 -0.16 -0.59 0.94
N VAL A 185 -0.09 -0.15 2.21
CA VAL A 185 0.51 1.16 2.56
C VAL A 185 2.03 1.05 2.58
N TYR A 186 2.55 0.19 3.44
CA TYR A 186 3.99 -0.01 3.56
C TYR A 186 4.32 -1.41 4.09
N THR A 187 5.47 -1.95 3.65
CA THR A 187 5.96 -3.24 4.11
C THR A 187 7.47 -3.19 4.23
N PHE A 188 7.98 -3.68 5.35
CA PHE A 188 9.40 -3.88 5.56
C PHE A 188 9.64 -5.28 6.13
N TYR A 189 10.77 -5.85 5.79
CA TYR A 189 11.08 -7.25 6.10
C TYR A 189 12.58 -7.47 6.33
N ASP A 190 12.92 -8.62 6.87
CA ASP A 190 14.30 -9.01 7.18
C ASP A 190 15.13 -9.06 5.88
N PRO A 191 16.07 -8.13 5.67
CA PRO A 191 16.87 -8.05 4.48
C PRO A 191 17.94 -9.17 4.40
N ASP A 192 18.26 -9.80 5.54
CA ASP A 192 19.36 -10.76 5.67
C ASP A 192 18.94 -12.17 5.25
N VAL A 193 17.63 -12.43 5.09
CA VAL A 193 17.11 -13.72 4.62
C VAL A 193 17.14 -13.77 3.09
N ALA A 194 18.23 -14.28 2.53
CA ALA A 194 18.42 -14.36 1.09
C ALA A 194 17.34 -15.21 0.40
N GLY A 195 16.81 -14.72 -0.72
CA GLY A 195 15.86 -15.46 -1.56
C GLY A 195 14.46 -15.64 -0.96
N ALA A 196 14.17 -15.01 0.19
CA ALA A 196 12.91 -15.19 0.92
C ALA A 196 11.68 -14.71 0.13
N SER A 197 11.83 -13.74 -0.78
CA SER A 197 10.69 -13.17 -1.55
C SER A 197 9.55 -12.63 -0.67
N PHE A 198 9.87 -12.09 0.51
CA PHE A 198 8.89 -11.58 1.47
C PHE A 198 7.93 -10.55 0.86
N GLY A 199 8.44 -9.61 0.04
CA GLY A 199 7.58 -8.60 -0.61
C GLY A 199 6.54 -9.24 -1.54
N THR A 200 6.92 -10.28 -2.31
CA THR A 200 5.97 -11.03 -3.13
C THR A 200 4.97 -11.78 -2.26
N TYR A 201 5.46 -12.48 -1.24
CA TYR A 201 4.60 -13.20 -0.31
C TYR A 201 3.58 -12.30 0.37
N ASN A 202 3.99 -11.10 0.81
CA ASN A 202 3.11 -10.14 1.45
C ASN A 202 1.93 -9.72 0.55
N ILE A 203 2.20 -9.43 -0.73
CA ILE A 203 1.13 -9.08 -1.69
C ILE A 203 0.16 -10.24 -1.88
N LEU A 204 0.68 -11.47 -2.02
CA LEU A 204 -0.16 -12.66 -2.16
C LEU A 204 -0.96 -12.97 -0.89
N TRP A 205 -0.38 -12.72 0.28
CA TRP A 205 -1.08 -12.82 1.55
C TRP A 205 -2.21 -11.79 1.65
N GLN A 206 -1.94 -10.52 1.31
CA GLN A 206 -2.96 -9.47 1.29
C GLN A 206 -4.09 -9.78 0.29
N ALA A 207 -3.78 -10.30 -0.91
CA ALA A 207 -4.78 -10.73 -1.86
C ALA A 207 -5.70 -11.83 -1.30
N ARG A 208 -5.15 -12.79 -0.56
CA ARG A 208 -5.93 -13.81 0.14
C ARG A 208 -6.77 -13.23 1.29
N GLN A 209 -6.30 -12.18 1.96
CA GLN A 209 -7.12 -11.47 2.95
C GLN A 209 -8.29 -10.75 2.29
N CYS A 210 -8.09 -10.13 1.12
CA CYS A 210 -9.18 -9.56 0.35
C CYS A 210 -10.23 -10.62 0.03
N ASP A 211 -9.82 -11.77 -0.51
CA ASP A 211 -10.72 -12.89 -0.84
C ASP A 211 -11.48 -13.39 0.39
N ALA A 212 -10.79 -13.53 1.53
CA ALA A 212 -11.40 -13.96 2.79
C ALA A 212 -12.39 -12.95 3.40
N LEU A 213 -12.32 -11.69 3.00
CA LEU A 213 -13.18 -10.59 3.44
C LEU A 213 -14.22 -10.20 2.38
N ASP A 214 -14.32 -10.94 1.28
CA ASP A 214 -15.18 -10.64 0.11
C ASP A 214 -14.89 -9.25 -0.50
N LEU A 215 -13.63 -8.81 -0.45
CA LEU A 215 -13.17 -7.54 -1.01
C LEU A 215 -12.57 -7.76 -2.40
N PRO A 216 -13.08 -7.10 -3.45
CA PRO A 216 -12.67 -7.38 -4.83
C PRO A 216 -11.26 -6.93 -5.19
N TYR A 217 -10.66 -5.96 -4.49
CA TYR A 217 -9.43 -5.32 -4.92
C TYR A 217 -8.32 -5.28 -3.87
N LEU A 218 -7.07 -5.40 -4.36
CA LEU A 218 -5.88 -5.05 -3.59
C LEU A 218 -5.15 -3.88 -4.28
N TYR A 219 -5.14 -2.71 -3.64
CA TYR A 219 -4.50 -1.49 -4.13
C TYR A 219 -3.01 -1.49 -3.77
N LEU A 220 -2.14 -1.37 -4.79
CA LEU A 220 -0.68 -1.43 -4.63
C LEU A 220 0.00 -0.06 -4.75
N GLY A 221 -0.77 1.03 -4.80
CA GLY A 221 -0.25 2.37 -5.02
C GLY A 221 0.20 2.59 -6.46
N TYR A 222 1.31 3.29 -6.71
CA TYR A 222 1.72 3.66 -8.06
C TYR A 222 2.63 2.62 -8.69
N TRP A 223 2.50 2.45 -10.00
CA TRP A 223 3.45 1.78 -10.87
C TRP A 223 4.05 2.82 -11.84
N ILE A 224 5.35 2.70 -12.10
CA ILE A 224 6.11 3.59 -12.97
C ILE A 224 6.99 2.70 -13.84
N ALA A 225 6.79 2.73 -15.15
CA ALA A 225 7.47 1.84 -16.10
C ALA A 225 8.99 1.95 -16.02
N GLU A 226 9.52 3.18 -15.95
CA GLU A 226 10.95 3.46 -15.91
C GLU A 226 11.59 3.22 -14.53
N SER A 227 10.81 2.93 -13.50
CA SER A 227 11.32 2.72 -12.14
C SER A 227 11.56 1.26 -11.83
N ARG A 228 12.83 0.85 -11.73
CA ARG A 228 13.20 -0.50 -11.30
C ARG A 228 12.62 -0.88 -9.94
N LYS A 229 12.43 0.09 -9.04
CA LYS A 229 11.81 -0.13 -7.71
C LYS A 229 10.36 -0.58 -7.81
N MET A 230 9.68 -0.29 -8.94
CA MET A 230 8.27 -0.62 -9.17
C MET A 230 8.06 -1.84 -10.07
N ALA A 231 9.14 -2.34 -10.73
CA ALA A 231 9.08 -3.42 -11.71
C ALA A 231 8.44 -4.72 -11.17
N TYR A 232 8.56 -5.00 -9.86
CA TYR A 232 7.97 -6.20 -9.27
C TYR A 232 6.44 -6.29 -9.43
N LYS A 233 5.75 -5.16 -9.62
CA LYS A 233 4.28 -5.11 -9.76
C LYS A 233 3.81 -5.72 -11.08
N SER A 234 4.62 -5.66 -12.14
CA SER A 234 4.32 -6.30 -13.43
C SER A 234 4.27 -7.83 -13.37
N ARG A 235 4.71 -8.42 -12.25
CA ARG A 235 4.67 -9.89 -12.05
C ARG A 235 3.32 -10.41 -11.55
N PHE A 236 2.37 -9.52 -11.28
CA PHE A 236 1.01 -9.88 -10.85
C PHE A 236 0.05 -9.67 -12.01
N SER A 237 -0.78 -10.68 -12.31
CA SER A 237 -1.71 -10.64 -13.44
C SER A 237 -3.05 -11.29 -13.04
N PRO A 238 -4.18 -10.67 -13.41
CA PRO A 238 -4.27 -9.37 -14.05
C PRO A 238 -3.93 -8.23 -13.09
N ILE A 239 -3.50 -7.11 -13.63
CA ILE A 239 -3.28 -5.84 -12.93
C ILE A 239 -4.06 -4.74 -13.63
N GLU A 240 -4.76 -3.91 -12.88
CA GLU A 240 -5.47 -2.75 -13.41
C GLU A 240 -4.75 -1.46 -13.07
N GLY A 241 -4.80 -0.49 -13.98
CA GLY A 241 -4.34 0.88 -13.79
C GLY A 241 -5.45 1.89 -13.93
N LEU A 242 -5.34 2.98 -13.18
CA LEU A 242 -6.24 4.12 -13.29
C LEU A 242 -5.72 5.05 -14.40
N ILE A 243 -6.32 4.98 -15.58
CA ILE A 243 -5.99 5.78 -16.75
C ILE A 243 -7.21 6.63 -17.12
N ASP A 244 -7.03 7.92 -17.29
CA ASP A 244 -8.10 8.87 -17.65
C ASP A 244 -9.34 8.74 -16.75
N GLY A 245 -9.10 8.53 -15.44
CA GLY A 245 -10.15 8.40 -14.44
C GLY A 245 -10.90 7.06 -14.47
N ARG A 246 -10.43 6.07 -15.23
CA ARG A 246 -11.06 4.72 -15.33
C ARG A 246 -10.05 3.63 -14.99
N TRP A 247 -10.50 2.67 -14.20
CA TRP A 247 -9.74 1.44 -13.95
C TRP A 247 -9.86 0.53 -15.17
N GLN A 248 -8.71 0.10 -15.70
CA GLN A 248 -8.63 -0.79 -16.85
C GLN A 248 -7.42 -1.71 -16.74
N THR A 249 -7.53 -2.89 -17.31
CA THR A 249 -6.43 -3.87 -17.34
C THR A 249 -5.23 -3.30 -18.06
N LEU A 250 -4.05 -3.41 -17.44
CA LEU A 250 -2.78 -3.04 -18.05
C LEU A 250 -2.11 -4.27 -18.66
N ASP A 251 -1.64 -4.16 -19.89
CA ASP A 251 -0.70 -5.11 -20.46
C ASP A 251 0.73 -4.68 -20.12
N LEU A 252 1.35 -5.39 -19.19
CA LEU A 252 2.71 -5.14 -18.73
C LEU A 252 3.67 -6.25 -19.20
N SER A 253 3.30 -7.05 -20.20
CA SER A 253 4.11 -8.18 -20.69
C SER A 253 5.49 -7.73 -21.19
N ASP A 254 5.58 -6.55 -21.80
CA ASP A 254 6.85 -5.98 -22.31
C ASP A 254 7.66 -5.24 -21.23
N CYS A 255 7.11 -5.10 -20.02
CA CYS A 255 7.74 -4.37 -18.93
C CYS A 255 8.35 -5.29 -17.85
N ALA A 256 8.40 -6.60 -18.11
CA ALA A 256 9.05 -7.56 -17.21
C ALA A 256 10.57 -7.35 -17.26
N PRO A 257 11.27 -7.30 -16.09
CA PRO A 257 12.72 -7.14 -16.03
C PRO A 257 13.47 -8.39 -16.49
#